data_93a8f1b6fc9f8390d258339718e3c177
#
_entry.id   93a8f1b6fc9f8390d258339718e3c177
#
_cell.length_a   1.000
_cell.length_b   1.000
_cell.length_c   1.000
_cell.angle_alpha   90.00
_cell.angle_beta   90.00
_cell.angle_gamma   90.00
#
_symmetry.space_group_name_H-M   'P 1'
#
loop_
_entity.id
_entity.type
_entity.pdbx_description
1 polymer ?
#
loop_
_entity_poly.entity_id
_entity_poly.type
_entity_poly.pdbx_seq_one_letter_code
_entity_poly.pdbx_strand_id
1 'polypeptide(L)'
;EFRRVLFRSLMLKQFDADYKSELLGERLLSTPKHYAYLKISEGCNRTCSFCAIPLMRGGHVSKTIEEVVAEARKLVKMGVKEIMLIAQELTYYGLDIYKKRALPDLLKHLSDIEGLHWIRLHYAYPSKFPLEILDVMRERDNICNYLDMPLQHIADNMLTAMKRQITRQEITDLIANVRERVPGICIRTTLITGFPGETRDDVEDLKQF
;
A
#
# COMPACT_ATOMS: atom_id res chain seq x y z
N GLU A 1 8.33 30.35 -19.49
CA GLU A 1 9.26 30.66 -18.38
C GLU A 1 8.53 30.90 -17.05
N PHE A 2 7.47 31.70 -17.04
CA PHE A 2 6.69 32.04 -15.84
C PHE A 2 6.05 30.81 -15.17
N ARG A 3 5.55 29.85 -15.94
CA ARG A 3 4.99 28.58 -15.41
C ARG A 3 6.03 27.67 -14.78
N ARG A 4 7.27 27.66 -15.30
CA ARG A 4 8.38 26.88 -14.73
C ARG A 4 8.83 27.41 -13.37
N VAL A 5 8.85 28.72 -13.19
CA VAL A 5 9.26 29.35 -11.93
C VAL A 5 8.21 29.15 -10.84
N LEU A 6 6.90 29.27 -11.17
CA LEU A 6 5.80 29.04 -10.21
C LEU A 6 5.73 27.58 -9.76
N PHE A 7 5.88 26.64 -10.71
CA PHE A 7 5.87 25.22 -10.41
C PHE A 7 7.06 24.81 -9.53
N ARG A 8 8.25 25.38 -9.80
CA ARG A 8 9.46 25.13 -9.04
C ARG A 8 9.39 25.71 -7.62
N SER A 9 8.79 26.89 -7.43
CA SER A 9 8.63 27.50 -6.11
C SER A 9 7.54 26.81 -5.27
N LEU A 10 6.48 26.30 -5.90
CA LEU A 10 5.45 25.49 -5.24
C LEU A 10 6.00 24.11 -4.83
N MET A 11 6.81 23.48 -5.69
CA MET A 11 7.48 22.23 -5.35
C MET A 11 8.46 22.39 -4.17
N LEU A 12 9.28 23.45 -4.17
CA LEU A 12 10.24 23.71 -3.09
C LEU A 12 9.54 23.94 -1.74
N LYS A 13 8.37 24.59 -1.71
CA LYS A 13 7.58 24.76 -0.49
C LYS A 13 6.94 23.47 0.01
N GLN A 14 6.65 22.51 -0.88
CA GLN A 14 6.10 21.20 -0.50
C GLN A 14 7.17 20.26 0.07
N PHE A 15 8.44 20.43 -0.26
CA PHE A 15 9.53 19.61 0.28
C PHE A 15 9.85 19.89 1.74
N ASP A 16 9.48 21.06 2.27
CA ASP A 16 9.61 21.42 3.69
C ASP A 16 8.32 21.13 4.51
N ALA A 17 7.31 20.54 3.89
CA ALA A 17 6.08 20.20 4.58
C ALA A 17 6.33 19.10 5.63
N ASP A 18 5.96 19.35 6.86
CA ASP A 18 5.93 18.34 7.92
C ASP A 18 4.78 17.34 7.63
N TYR A 19 5.08 16.31 6.83
CA TYR A 19 4.11 15.26 6.46
C TYR A 19 3.50 14.56 7.68
N LYS A 20 4.16 14.63 8.83
CA LYS A 20 3.70 14.04 10.07
C LYS A 20 2.48 14.78 10.61
N SER A 21 2.39 16.08 10.43
CA SER A 21 1.23 16.88 10.85
C SER A 21 -0.04 16.51 10.06
N GLU A 22 0.08 16.20 8.75
CA GLU A 22 -1.04 15.72 7.93
C GLU A 22 -1.54 14.33 8.34
N LEU A 23 -0.67 13.51 8.97
CA LEU A 23 -1.05 12.18 9.45
C LEU A 23 -1.84 12.23 10.76
N LEU A 24 -1.62 13.24 11.62
CA LEU A 24 -2.13 13.31 12.99
C LEU A 24 -3.33 14.26 13.17
N GLY A 25 -3.71 15.03 12.13
CA GLY A 25 -4.79 16.00 12.17
C GLY A 25 -6.17 15.37 12.40
N GLU A 26 -7.09 16.16 12.97
CA GLU A 26 -8.51 15.79 13.00
C GLU A 26 -9.05 15.74 11.57
N ARG A 27 -9.88 14.73 11.30
CA ARG A 27 -10.44 14.50 9.97
C ARG A 27 -11.96 14.52 9.99
N LEU A 28 -12.54 15.14 8.98
CA LEU A 28 -13.96 15.00 8.66
C LEU A 28 -14.15 13.79 7.75
N LEU A 29 -15.05 12.88 8.13
CA LEU A 29 -15.39 11.74 7.26
C LEU A 29 -16.31 12.21 6.13
N SER A 30 -15.84 12.09 4.90
CA SER A 30 -16.63 12.32 3.68
C SER A 30 -17.14 11.02 3.03
N THR A 31 -16.74 9.86 3.56
CA THR A 31 -17.24 8.55 3.13
C THR A 31 -18.61 8.25 3.74
N PRO A 32 -19.39 7.32 3.15
CA PRO A 32 -20.54 6.73 3.85
C PRO A 32 -20.16 6.20 5.23
N LYS A 33 -21.09 6.26 6.19
CA LYS A 33 -20.83 6.00 7.62
C LYS A 33 -20.30 4.61 7.93
N HIS A 34 -20.53 3.61 7.04
CA HIS A 34 -20.17 2.23 7.30
C HIS A 34 -18.71 1.88 6.97
N TYR A 35 -17.97 2.73 6.23
CA TYR A 35 -16.55 2.50 5.96
C TYR A 35 -15.70 3.77 6.02
N ALA A 36 -14.41 3.60 6.27
CA ALA A 36 -13.45 4.69 6.23
C ALA A 36 -12.06 4.21 5.73
N TYR A 37 -11.34 5.13 5.09
CA TYR A 37 -9.93 4.92 4.81
C TYR A 37 -9.12 5.31 6.05
N LEU A 38 -8.15 4.49 6.43
CA LEU A 38 -7.24 4.74 7.54
C LEU A 38 -5.80 4.76 7.01
N LYS A 39 -5.22 5.95 6.94
CA LYS A 39 -3.84 6.14 6.50
C LYS A 39 -2.90 5.75 7.63
N ILE A 40 -2.03 4.76 7.39
CA ILE A 40 -1.09 4.24 8.39
C ILE A 40 0.34 4.77 8.23
N SER A 41 0.67 5.25 7.02
CA SER A 41 1.96 5.86 6.70
C SER A 41 1.84 6.82 5.53
N GLU A 42 2.85 7.68 5.35
CA GLU A 42 2.97 8.63 4.24
C GLU A 42 4.33 8.47 3.57
N GLY A 43 4.41 8.80 2.27
CA GLY A 43 5.63 8.71 1.49
C GLY A 43 6.03 7.29 1.08
N CYS A 44 7.11 7.16 0.31
CA CYS A 44 7.56 5.88 -0.20
C CYS A 44 9.06 5.91 -0.52
N ASN A 45 9.78 4.85 -0.12
CA ASN A 45 11.21 4.69 -0.41
C ASN A 45 11.49 3.85 -1.67
N ARG A 46 10.43 3.45 -2.42
CA ARG A 46 10.60 2.74 -3.70
C ARG A 46 10.99 3.73 -4.80
N THR A 47 11.86 3.29 -5.70
CA THR A 47 12.41 4.10 -6.79
C THR A 47 11.85 3.71 -8.16
N CYS A 48 10.56 3.31 -8.21
CA CYS A 48 9.91 2.94 -9.47
C CYS A 48 10.01 4.09 -10.48
N SER A 49 10.48 3.80 -11.70
CA SER A 49 10.86 4.84 -12.68
C SER A 49 9.68 5.67 -13.20
N PHE A 50 8.45 5.17 -13.09
CA PHE A 50 7.23 5.86 -13.51
C PHE A 50 6.54 6.63 -12.36
N CYS A 51 7.08 6.58 -11.14
CA CYS A 51 6.38 7.07 -9.96
C CYS A 51 7.06 8.33 -9.37
N ALA A 52 6.28 9.40 -9.22
CA ALA A 52 6.73 10.65 -8.63
C ALA A 52 6.49 10.76 -7.10
N ILE A 53 5.91 9.75 -6.47
CA ILE A 53 5.57 9.79 -5.03
C ILE A 53 6.75 10.16 -4.15
N PRO A 54 7.96 9.57 -4.28
CA PRO A 54 9.09 9.97 -3.44
C PRO A 54 9.48 11.44 -3.59
N LEU A 55 9.25 12.03 -4.77
CA LEU A 55 9.52 13.44 -5.04
C LEU A 55 8.46 14.37 -4.46
N MET A 56 7.20 13.92 -4.41
CA MET A 56 6.07 14.73 -3.96
C MET A 56 5.77 14.58 -2.46
N ARG A 57 5.99 13.37 -1.92
CA ARG A 57 5.60 12.99 -0.55
C ARG A 57 6.79 12.60 0.33
N GLY A 58 8.02 12.63 -0.22
CA GLY A 58 9.23 12.28 0.51
C GLY A 58 9.33 10.80 0.86
N GLY A 59 10.23 10.49 1.80
CA GLY A 59 10.47 9.15 2.30
C GLY A 59 9.32 8.61 3.15
N HIS A 60 9.32 7.30 3.35
CA HIS A 60 8.30 6.60 4.12
C HIS A 60 8.33 6.97 5.60
N VAL A 61 7.20 7.42 6.15
CA VAL A 61 7.00 7.76 7.56
C VAL A 61 5.75 7.05 8.08
N SER A 62 5.91 6.21 9.10
CA SER A 62 4.82 5.44 9.71
C SER A 62 4.20 6.17 10.89
N LYS A 63 2.88 5.99 11.10
CA LYS A 63 2.24 6.20 12.41
C LYS A 63 2.62 5.08 13.35
N THR A 64 2.62 5.33 14.66
CA THR A 64 2.76 4.25 15.64
C THR A 64 1.52 3.35 15.65
N ILE A 65 1.67 2.11 16.15
CA ILE A 65 0.53 1.19 16.31
C ILE A 65 -0.54 1.83 17.20
N GLU A 66 -0.13 2.49 18.26
CA GLU A 66 -1.02 3.14 19.22
C GLU A 66 -1.84 4.25 18.56
N GLU A 67 -1.22 5.10 17.73
CA GLU A 67 -1.89 6.17 16.98
C GLU A 67 -2.92 5.61 16.01
N VAL A 68 -2.55 4.58 15.24
CA VAL A 68 -3.45 3.93 14.27
C VAL A 68 -4.62 3.26 14.97
N VAL A 69 -4.38 2.53 16.04
CA VAL A 69 -5.43 1.85 16.83
C VAL A 69 -6.36 2.86 17.50
N ALA A 70 -5.82 3.96 18.05
CA ALA A 70 -6.64 5.03 18.64
C ALA A 70 -7.55 5.68 17.60
N GLU A 71 -7.06 5.95 16.39
CA GLU A 71 -7.88 6.47 15.29
C GLU A 71 -8.94 5.46 14.84
N ALA A 72 -8.57 4.19 14.67
CA ALA A 72 -9.51 3.13 14.33
C ALA A 72 -10.66 3.00 15.33
N ARG A 73 -10.35 3.05 16.64
CA ARG A 73 -11.38 3.04 17.69
C ARG A 73 -12.32 4.25 17.63
N LYS A 74 -11.81 5.44 17.30
CA LYS A 74 -12.66 6.63 17.07
C LYS A 74 -13.62 6.42 15.90
N LEU A 75 -13.11 5.88 14.78
CA LEU A 75 -13.91 5.56 13.58
C LEU A 75 -15.02 4.56 13.89
N VAL A 76 -14.71 3.49 14.61
CA VAL A 76 -15.72 2.49 15.04
C VAL A 76 -16.78 3.10 15.94
N LYS A 77 -16.41 3.97 16.89
CA LYS A 77 -17.37 4.73 17.73
C LYS A 77 -18.29 5.64 16.90
N MET A 78 -17.83 6.13 15.74
CA MET A 78 -18.65 6.92 14.80
C MET A 78 -19.56 6.06 13.92
N GLY A 79 -19.52 4.71 14.06
CA GLY A 79 -20.35 3.77 13.33
C GLY A 79 -19.68 3.10 12.14
N VAL A 80 -18.38 3.32 11.91
CA VAL A 80 -17.61 2.64 10.85
C VAL A 80 -17.50 1.15 11.15
N LYS A 81 -17.78 0.32 10.14
CA LYS A 81 -17.76 -1.14 10.21
C LYS A 81 -16.61 -1.75 9.39
N GLU A 82 -16.16 -1.05 8.35
CA GLU A 82 -15.04 -1.46 7.52
C GLU A 82 -13.96 -0.39 7.52
N ILE A 83 -12.72 -0.78 7.76
CA ILE A 83 -11.54 0.09 7.63
C ILE A 83 -10.68 -0.40 6.47
N MET A 84 -10.43 0.50 5.52
CA MET A 84 -9.47 0.29 4.43
C MET A 84 -8.13 0.90 4.84
N LEU A 85 -7.14 0.06 5.09
CA LEU A 85 -5.78 0.52 5.38
C LEU A 85 -5.13 1.02 4.10
N ILE A 86 -4.66 2.26 4.12
CA ILE A 86 -4.01 2.89 2.97
C ILE A 86 -2.63 3.44 3.33
N ALA A 87 -1.74 3.34 2.37
CA ALA A 87 -0.42 3.97 2.31
C ALA A 87 0.04 3.98 0.85
N GLN A 88 1.12 4.69 0.55
CA GLN A 88 1.78 4.55 -0.76
C GLN A 88 2.53 3.21 -0.87
N GLU A 89 2.90 2.62 0.26
CA GLU A 89 3.53 1.29 0.37
C GLU A 89 3.23 0.69 1.76
N LEU A 90 2.25 -0.19 1.84
CA LEU A 90 1.81 -0.82 3.09
C LEU A 90 2.86 -1.74 3.71
N THR A 91 3.61 -2.49 2.86
CA THR A 91 4.54 -3.51 3.36
C THR A 91 5.77 -2.94 4.05
N TYR A 92 5.99 -1.61 3.97
CA TYR A 92 7.07 -0.91 4.67
C TYR A 92 6.68 -0.42 6.06
N TYR A 93 5.41 -0.52 6.42
CA TYR A 93 4.93 -0.04 7.72
C TYR A 93 5.81 -0.53 8.87
N GLY A 94 6.27 0.42 9.67
CA GLY A 94 7.07 0.19 10.87
C GLY A 94 8.59 0.07 10.66
N LEU A 95 9.08 -0.03 9.41
CA LEU A 95 10.53 -0.13 9.16
C LEU A 95 11.31 1.08 9.68
N ASP A 96 10.73 2.28 9.60
CA ASP A 96 11.33 3.54 10.05
C ASP A 96 11.37 3.65 11.58
N ILE A 97 10.29 3.26 12.26
CA ILE A 97 10.13 3.43 13.71
C ILE A 97 10.49 2.18 14.53
N TYR A 98 10.11 0.97 14.08
CA TYR A 98 10.33 -0.29 14.82
C TYR A 98 11.51 -1.11 14.27
N LYS A 99 12.17 -0.67 13.18
CA LYS A 99 13.26 -1.38 12.49
C LYS A 99 12.89 -2.77 11.98
N LYS A 100 11.58 -3.06 11.90
CA LYS A 100 10.99 -4.27 11.35
C LYS A 100 9.69 -3.94 10.62
N ARG A 101 9.24 -4.83 9.74
CA ARG A 101 7.92 -4.73 9.11
C ARG A 101 6.85 -5.08 10.15
N ALA A 102 6.13 -4.08 10.63
CA ALA A 102 5.20 -4.21 11.75
C ALA A 102 3.72 -4.29 11.32
N LEU A 103 3.44 -4.43 10.01
CA LEU A 103 2.06 -4.55 9.53
C LEU A 103 1.33 -5.78 10.11
N PRO A 104 1.93 -6.97 10.23
CA PRO A 104 1.28 -8.10 10.90
C PRO A 104 0.88 -7.80 12.34
N ASP A 105 1.74 -7.12 13.10
CA ASP A 105 1.46 -6.73 14.48
C ASP A 105 0.31 -5.71 14.54
N LEU A 106 0.32 -4.71 13.66
CA LEU A 106 -0.76 -3.73 13.55
C LEU A 106 -2.10 -4.40 13.23
N LEU A 107 -2.12 -5.35 12.29
CA LEU A 107 -3.33 -6.07 11.90
C LEU A 107 -3.95 -6.84 13.06
N LYS A 108 -3.15 -7.48 13.90
CA LYS A 108 -3.62 -8.16 15.11
C LYS A 108 -4.30 -7.17 16.05
N HIS A 109 -3.67 -6.05 16.35
CA HIS A 109 -4.25 -5.02 17.22
C HIS A 109 -5.53 -4.39 16.67
N LEU A 110 -5.60 -4.18 15.36
CA LEU A 110 -6.83 -3.67 14.71
C LEU A 110 -7.94 -4.71 14.73
N SER A 111 -7.59 -5.97 14.49
CA SER A 111 -8.54 -7.09 14.49
C SER A 111 -9.22 -7.30 15.85
N ASP A 112 -8.54 -6.95 16.95
CA ASP A 112 -9.07 -7.03 18.31
C ASP A 112 -10.01 -5.88 18.69
N ILE A 113 -10.29 -4.92 17.77
CA ILE A 113 -11.20 -3.81 18.06
C ILE A 113 -12.65 -4.28 17.94
N GLU A 114 -13.36 -4.29 19.05
CA GLU A 114 -14.78 -4.64 19.10
C GLU A 114 -15.62 -3.70 18.22
N GLY A 115 -16.49 -4.28 17.40
CA GLY A 115 -17.35 -3.55 16.47
C GLY A 115 -16.71 -3.22 15.11
N LEU A 116 -15.45 -3.55 14.90
CA LEU A 116 -14.80 -3.51 13.59
C LEU A 116 -15.00 -4.84 12.88
N HIS A 117 -15.79 -4.84 11.80
CA HIS A 117 -16.21 -6.06 11.12
C HIS A 117 -15.28 -6.45 9.99
N TRP A 118 -14.65 -5.46 9.29
CA TRP A 118 -13.80 -5.72 8.15
C TRP A 118 -12.57 -4.80 8.13
N ILE A 119 -11.43 -5.40 7.84
CA ILE A 119 -10.14 -4.73 7.60
C ILE A 119 -9.67 -5.11 6.21
N ARG A 120 -9.46 -4.13 5.33
CA ARG A 120 -9.04 -4.34 3.95
C ARG A 120 -7.69 -3.69 3.67
N LEU A 121 -6.80 -4.42 2.98
CA LEU A 121 -5.45 -3.96 2.67
C LEU A 121 -5.37 -3.40 1.24
N HIS A 122 -4.80 -2.20 1.09
CA HIS A 122 -4.56 -1.57 -0.20
C HIS A 122 -3.08 -1.24 -0.40
N TYR A 123 -2.58 -1.38 -1.66
CA TYR A 123 -1.20 -1.04 -2.05
C TYR A 123 -0.11 -1.88 -1.39
N ALA A 124 -0.24 -3.19 -1.45
CA ALA A 124 0.80 -4.13 -1.06
C ALA A 124 1.83 -4.30 -2.19
N TYR A 125 3.07 -3.90 -1.98
CA TYR A 125 4.12 -4.06 -2.97
C TYR A 125 4.59 -5.52 -3.05
N PRO A 126 4.77 -6.12 -4.25
CA PRO A 126 5.06 -7.53 -4.37
C PRO A 126 6.49 -7.92 -3.94
N SER A 127 7.52 -7.10 -4.24
CA SER A 127 8.90 -7.45 -3.92
C SER A 127 9.15 -7.51 -2.42
N LYS A 128 9.67 -8.65 -1.94
CA LYS A 128 9.92 -8.94 -0.53
C LYS A 128 8.64 -8.76 0.32
N PHE A 129 7.52 -9.23 -0.19
CA PHE A 129 6.25 -9.22 0.53
C PHE A 129 6.38 -10.01 1.83
N PRO A 130 5.98 -9.46 2.98
CA PRO A 130 6.03 -10.17 4.26
C PRO A 130 4.90 -11.20 4.35
N LEU A 131 5.26 -12.48 4.21
CA LEU A 131 4.29 -13.59 4.16
C LEU A 131 3.52 -13.75 5.47
N GLU A 132 4.04 -13.24 6.58
CA GLU A 132 3.39 -13.22 7.89
C GLU A 132 2.04 -12.48 7.87
N ILE A 133 1.83 -11.57 6.93
CA ILE A 133 0.53 -10.91 6.70
C ILE A 133 -0.54 -11.97 6.36
N LEU A 134 -0.18 -12.95 5.53
CA LEU A 134 -1.11 -14.01 5.10
C LEU A 134 -1.50 -14.92 6.26
N ASP A 135 -0.58 -15.17 7.20
CA ASP A 135 -0.88 -15.96 8.39
C ASP A 135 -1.89 -15.23 9.28
N VAL A 136 -1.72 -13.91 9.48
CA VAL A 136 -2.68 -13.10 10.23
C VAL A 136 -4.04 -13.04 9.52
N MET A 137 -4.07 -12.92 8.17
CA MET A 137 -5.32 -12.95 7.40
C MET A 137 -6.07 -14.26 7.58
N ARG A 138 -5.36 -15.39 7.63
CA ARG A 138 -5.97 -16.70 7.87
C ARG A 138 -6.47 -16.88 9.31
N GLU A 139 -5.80 -16.27 10.28
CA GLU A 139 -6.11 -16.41 11.71
C GLU A 139 -7.24 -15.49 12.18
N ARG A 140 -7.59 -14.46 11.40
CA ARG A 140 -8.50 -13.38 11.81
C ARG A 140 -9.64 -13.17 10.82
N ASP A 141 -10.82 -13.62 11.16
CA ASP A 141 -12.00 -13.62 10.29
C ASP A 141 -12.45 -12.24 9.81
N ASN A 142 -12.11 -11.18 10.56
CA ASN A 142 -12.45 -9.82 10.20
C ASN A 142 -11.41 -9.12 9.30
N ILE A 143 -10.33 -9.82 8.90
CA ILE A 143 -9.43 -9.34 7.85
C ILE A 143 -9.89 -9.93 6.52
N CYS A 144 -10.24 -9.04 5.58
CA CYS A 144 -10.78 -9.47 4.28
C CYS A 144 -9.77 -10.32 3.51
N ASN A 145 -10.21 -11.43 2.92
CA ASN A 145 -9.43 -12.22 1.97
C ASN A 145 -9.28 -11.44 0.64
N TYR A 146 -8.57 -10.32 0.72
CA TYR A 146 -8.38 -9.37 -0.37
C TYR A 146 -7.02 -8.70 -0.27
N LEU A 147 -6.28 -8.67 -1.38
CA LEU A 147 -5.04 -7.91 -1.53
C LEU A 147 -5.09 -7.05 -2.79
N ASP A 148 -4.77 -5.78 -2.65
CA ASP A 148 -4.49 -4.89 -3.78
C ASP A 148 -2.96 -4.83 -3.96
N MET A 149 -2.48 -5.54 -4.99
CA MET A 149 -1.05 -5.74 -5.27
C MET A 149 -0.73 -5.29 -6.69
N PRO A 150 -0.32 -4.04 -6.91
CA PRO A 150 -0.02 -3.52 -8.24
C PRO A 150 1.28 -4.14 -8.77
N LEU A 151 1.16 -5.13 -9.66
CA LEU A 151 2.29 -5.82 -10.30
C LEU A 151 2.98 -4.93 -11.33
N GLN A 152 2.20 -4.16 -12.06
CA GLN A 152 2.57 -3.24 -13.13
C GLN A 152 2.90 -3.93 -14.45
N HIS A 153 3.70 -4.97 -14.46
CA HIS A 153 4.04 -5.80 -15.61
C HIS A 153 4.45 -7.21 -15.18
N ILE A 154 4.68 -8.11 -16.16
CA ILE A 154 5.18 -9.47 -15.92
C ILE A 154 6.49 -9.76 -16.67
N ALA A 155 6.77 -9.12 -17.81
CA ALA A 155 7.99 -9.32 -18.55
C ALA A 155 9.20 -8.73 -17.80
N ASP A 156 10.28 -9.52 -17.65
CA ASP A 156 11.44 -9.17 -16.82
C ASP A 156 12.18 -7.92 -17.30
N ASN A 157 12.26 -7.71 -18.64
CA ASN A 157 12.81 -6.48 -19.22
C ASN A 157 12.01 -5.23 -18.78
N MET A 158 10.69 -5.32 -18.76
CA MET A 158 9.80 -4.24 -18.31
C MET A 158 9.88 -4.03 -16.80
N LEU A 159 9.85 -5.10 -16.01
CA LEU A 159 10.02 -5.02 -14.55
C LEU A 159 11.35 -4.36 -14.18
N THR A 160 12.43 -4.67 -14.91
CA THR A 160 13.75 -4.05 -14.75
C THR A 160 13.74 -2.57 -15.13
N ALA A 161 13.18 -2.21 -16.29
CA ALA A 161 13.06 -0.84 -16.75
C ALA A 161 12.19 0.03 -15.81
N MET A 162 11.14 -0.56 -15.26
CA MET A 162 10.26 0.04 -14.24
C MET A 162 10.90 0.09 -12.83
N LYS A 163 12.08 -0.52 -12.63
CA LYS A 163 12.77 -0.64 -11.33
C LYS A 163 11.91 -1.32 -10.26
N ARG A 164 11.20 -2.38 -10.62
CA ARG A 164 10.28 -3.09 -9.71
C ARG A 164 10.98 -3.98 -8.69
N GLN A 165 12.27 -4.30 -8.89
CA GLN A 165 13.05 -5.14 -7.97
C GLN A 165 12.40 -6.50 -7.70
N ILE A 166 11.78 -7.08 -8.70
CA ILE A 166 11.14 -8.39 -8.70
C ILE A 166 11.13 -8.95 -10.11
N THR A 167 11.23 -10.27 -10.25
CA THR A 167 11.18 -11.00 -11.51
C THR A 167 9.81 -11.63 -11.74
N ARG A 168 9.54 -12.07 -12.98
CA ARG A 168 8.35 -12.86 -13.34
C ARG A 168 8.18 -14.06 -12.43
N GLN A 169 9.26 -14.82 -12.23
CA GLN A 169 9.22 -16.04 -11.42
C GLN A 169 8.84 -15.72 -9.98
N GLU A 170 9.46 -14.71 -9.38
CA GLU A 170 9.13 -14.28 -8.01
C GLU A 170 7.69 -13.81 -7.87
N ILE A 171 7.12 -13.14 -8.89
CA ILE A 171 5.69 -12.74 -8.91
C ILE A 171 4.80 -13.97 -8.95
N THR A 172 5.12 -14.92 -9.84
CA THR A 172 4.35 -16.17 -9.99
C THR A 172 4.34 -16.97 -8.69
N ASP A 173 5.52 -17.15 -8.10
CA ASP A 173 5.68 -17.86 -6.83
C ASP A 173 4.96 -17.16 -5.69
N LEU A 174 5.02 -15.83 -5.64
CA LEU A 174 4.30 -15.04 -4.63
C LEU A 174 2.79 -15.24 -4.76
N ILE A 175 2.22 -15.17 -5.97
CA ILE A 175 0.78 -15.36 -6.20
C ILE A 175 0.35 -16.77 -5.82
N ALA A 176 1.15 -17.78 -6.16
CA ALA A 176 0.89 -19.17 -5.77
C ALA A 176 0.86 -19.30 -4.24
N ASN A 177 1.87 -18.78 -3.54
CA ASN A 177 1.93 -18.76 -2.08
C ASN A 177 0.73 -18.03 -1.43
N VAL A 178 0.34 -16.89 -1.99
CA VAL A 178 -0.81 -16.12 -1.50
C VAL A 178 -2.09 -16.93 -1.59
N ARG A 179 -2.35 -17.59 -2.73
CA ARG A 179 -3.52 -18.42 -2.97
C ARG A 179 -3.54 -19.69 -2.12
N GLU A 180 -2.37 -20.30 -1.89
CA GLU A 180 -2.22 -21.48 -1.04
C GLU A 180 -2.49 -21.16 0.43
N ARG A 181 -1.89 -20.07 0.95
CA ARG A 181 -2.01 -19.70 2.37
C ARG A 181 -3.37 -19.13 2.74
N VAL A 182 -4.03 -18.42 1.81
CA VAL A 182 -5.35 -17.82 2.01
C VAL A 182 -6.28 -18.26 0.89
N PRO A 183 -6.90 -19.46 1.01
CA PRO A 183 -7.82 -19.97 0.01
C PRO A 183 -8.98 -19.01 -0.26
N GLY A 184 -9.31 -18.81 -1.54
CA GLY A 184 -10.38 -17.91 -1.95
C GLY A 184 -10.02 -16.41 -1.93
N ILE A 185 -8.76 -16.07 -1.72
CA ILE A 185 -8.32 -14.66 -1.73
C ILE A 185 -8.56 -14.01 -3.10
N CYS A 186 -9.13 -12.80 -3.07
CA CYS A 186 -9.23 -11.93 -4.22
C CYS A 186 -7.96 -11.06 -4.33
N ILE A 187 -7.23 -11.18 -5.42
CA ILE A 187 -6.07 -10.33 -5.72
C ILE A 187 -6.50 -9.32 -6.79
N ARG A 188 -6.53 -8.04 -6.42
CA ARG A 188 -6.64 -6.93 -7.34
C ARG A 188 -5.24 -6.51 -7.77
N THR A 189 -5.04 -6.25 -9.05
CA THR A 189 -3.78 -5.73 -9.58
C THR A 189 -4.00 -4.51 -10.48
N THR A 190 -2.94 -3.78 -10.72
CA THR A 190 -2.85 -2.73 -11.73
C THR A 190 -1.70 -3.07 -12.66
N LEU A 191 -1.93 -2.91 -13.96
CA LEU A 191 -0.95 -3.15 -15.02
C LEU A 191 -0.71 -1.86 -15.81
N ILE A 192 0.51 -1.68 -16.31
CA ILE A 192 0.91 -0.57 -17.18
C ILE A 192 1.28 -1.14 -18.54
N THR A 193 0.64 -0.65 -19.58
CA THR A 193 1.02 -0.90 -20.99
C THR A 193 1.45 0.41 -21.65
N GLY A 194 2.23 0.32 -22.73
CA GLY A 194 2.79 1.50 -23.40
C GLY A 194 4.01 2.09 -22.68
N PHE A 195 4.65 1.33 -21.80
CA PHE A 195 5.87 1.79 -21.15
C PHE A 195 7.02 1.87 -22.18
N PRO A 196 7.92 2.89 -22.10
CA PRO A 196 9.03 3.02 -23.04
C PRO A 196 9.88 1.74 -23.13
N GLY A 197 10.02 1.22 -24.35
CA GLY A 197 10.75 -0.02 -24.63
C GLY A 197 9.90 -1.29 -24.61
N GLU A 198 8.60 -1.20 -24.28
CA GLU A 198 7.68 -2.32 -24.36
C GLU A 198 7.47 -2.79 -25.80
N THR A 199 7.51 -4.09 -26.03
CA THR A 199 7.27 -4.73 -27.31
C THR A 199 5.89 -5.37 -27.37
N ARG A 200 5.45 -5.79 -28.57
CA ARG A 200 4.20 -6.55 -28.71
C ARG A 200 4.25 -7.89 -27.97
N ASP A 201 5.42 -8.54 -27.98
CA ASP A 201 5.60 -9.82 -27.30
C ASP A 201 5.47 -9.64 -25.76
N ASP A 202 5.99 -8.54 -25.21
CA ASP A 202 5.81 -8.21 -23.78
C ASP A 202 4.33 -8.02 -23.41
N VAL A 203 3.54 -7.39 -24.31
CA VAL A 203 2.10 -7.20 -24.10
C VAL A 203 1.34 -8.53 -24.20
N GLU A 204 1.68 -9.38 -25.18
CA GLU A 204 1.05 -10.70 -25.30
C GLU A 204 1.39 -11.58 -24.10
N ASP A 205 2.61 -11.52 -23.59
CA ASP A 205 3.05 -12.21 -22.37
C ASP A 205 2.26 -11.73 -21.14
N LEU A 206 1.99 -10.42 -21.05
CA LEU A 206 1.17 -9.83 -19.99
C LEU A 206 -0.29 -10.27 -20.05
N LYS A 207 -0.84 -10.48 -21.24
CA LYS A 207 -2.23 -10.96 -21.42
C LYS A 207 -2.39 -12.45 -21.07
N GLN A 208 -1.34 -13.24 -21.26
CA GLN A 208 -1.36 -14.68 -20.95
C GLN A 208 -1.22 -14.96 -19.45
N PHE A 209 -0.58 -14.04 -18.73
CA PHE A 209 -0.41 -14.11 -17.28
C PHE A 209 -1.70 -13.82 -16.51
#